data_a7172d561762f66dc8247b59c9d008d3
#
_entry.id   a7172d561762f66dc8247b59c9d008d3
#
_cell.length_a   1.000
_cell.length_b   1.000
_cell.length_c   1.000
_cell.angle_alpha   90.00
_cell.angle_beta   90.00
_cell.angle_gamma   90.00
#
_symmetry.space_group_name_H-M   'P 1'
#
loop_
_entity.id
_entity.type
_entity.pdbx_description
1 polymer ?
#
loop_
_entity_poly.entity_id
_entity_poly.type
_entity_poly.pdbx_seq_one_letter_code
_entity_poly.pdbx_strand_id
1 'polypeptide(L)'
;MSKSNRLSRSVANPWLSQNSILLFLAPLASALMVAMCFPGGRFPWLSAGWLMPVALVPLFGALESLPTSTPSTSRVRSAREPRITPFGRARKAALIVWFFGTILNSIAFFWTTEPAILFGGIPKVPAYAGFALYCALAAAFYPIVFFPFLWNAGRLAKKQARPFGLVWMALASTALEHWTPRFFFWTFGSLTHHSDALNQWASVGGFSFLSFFIFFGAAWLARSALSQPRSPGRVGVALAGVAGLWTALYGLGRWRIDVLDAELAVAPRTKVAWVQPNFTFAELSSNPSRTADDREQSLDDLMAVTGEAVKNAESRGLAPLDLIVWPESVAPSDFVWSKPQIERAQAFTAEHKTSILAQAIEFDEAEVKEKGLRGATTYSISFLVRPDGSQSSRFRKWVPIPFGESVPLENQFPWLGELLRAHVGNTSKVGIGTSYEALAYTPEFRVAPLICFDAILPRLPRLQAKEGGASLFVNQANFVWMGRSNAGSEFRELARYRAIENGRSMILAANT
;
A
#
# COMPACT_ATOMS: atom_id res chain seq x y z
N MET A 1 -75.57 22.51 5.97
CA MET A 1 -74.84 21.77 4.93
C MET A 1 -73.40 22.34 4.85
N SER A 2 -72.47 21.70 5.54
CA SER A 2 -71.07 22.10 5.60
C SER A 2 -70.24 20.99 4.94
N LYS A 3 -69.61 21.26 3.81
CA LYS A 3 -68.70 20.35 3.13
C LYS A 3 -67.29 20.44 3.74
N SER A 4 -66.86 19.37 4.34
CA SER A 4 -65.50 19.17 4.82
C SER A 4 -64.48 19.12 3.69
N ASN A 5 -63.57 20.05 3.64
CA ASN A 5 -62.37 20.01 2.80
C ASN A 5 -61.32 19.16 3.55
N ARG A 6 -61.20 17.90 3.20
CA ARG A 6 -60.01 17.06 3.57
C ARG A 6 -58.90 17.37 2.55
N LEU A 7 -58.01 18.28 2.89
CA LEU A 7 -56.73 18.43 2.23
C LEU A 7 -55.87 17.19 2.54
N SER A 8 -55.62 16.43 1.51
CA SER A 8 -54.65 15.35 1.53
C SER A 8 -53.25 15.90 1.88
N ARG A 9 -52.84 15.66 3.14
CA ARG A 9 -51.44 15.89 3.51
C ARG A 9 -50.59 14.82 2.83
N SER A 10 -49.88 15.17 1.77
CA SER A 10 -48.77 14.36 1.27
C SER A 10 -47.78 14.20 2.42
N VAL A 11 -47.60 12.99 2.87
CA VAL A 11 -46.53 12.58 3.82
C VAL A 11 -45.23 12.72 3.06
N ALA A 12 -44.63 13.92 3.07
CA ALA A 12 -43.27 14.10 2.58
C ALA A 12 -42.36 13.18 3.46
N ASN A 13 -41.76 12.23 2.82
CA ASN A 13 -40.86 11.25 3.44
C ASN A 13 -39.68 12.02 4.07
N PRO A 14 -39.49 12.05 5.39
CA PRO A 14 -38.49 12.91 6.05
C PRO A 14 -37.04 12.52 5.71
N TRP A 15 -36.84 11.41 4.97
CA TRP A 15 -35.54 10.90 4.54
C TRP A 15 -35.00 11.54 3.26
N LEU A 16 -35.79 12.33 2.53
CA LEU A 16 -35.44 12.98 1.27
C LEU A 16 -35.35 14.49 1.35
N SER A 17 -34.98 15.08 2.49
CA SER A 17 -34.61 16.49 2.55
C SER A 17 -33.29 16.74 1.77
N GLN A 18 -33.13 17.93 1.18
CA GLN A 18 -31.90 18.29 0.45
C GLN A 18 -30.62 18.04 1.27
N ASN A 19 -30.69 18.18 2.60
CA ASN A 19 -29.57 17.88 3.51
C ASN A 19 -29.23 16.38 3.56
N SER A 20 -30.21 15.48 3.39
CA SER A 20 -29.97 14.02 3.41
C SER A 20 -29.23 13.57 2.15
N ILE A 21 -29.54 14.14 1.00
CA ILE A 21 -28.86 13.84 -0.28
C ILE A 21 -27.39 14.25 -0.21
N LEU A 22 -27.09 15.44 0.32
CA LEU A 22 -25.72 15.91 0.50
C LEU A 22 -24.89 15.01 1.43
N LEU A 23 -25.51 14.44 2.48
CA LEU A 23 -24.83 13.51 3.40
C LEU A 23 -24.43 12.16 2.75
N PHE A 24 -25.07 11.80 1.64
CA PHE A 24 -24.70 10.63 0.83
C PHE A 24 -23.74 10.97 -0.32
N LEU A 25 -24.04 12.05 -1.05
CA LEU A 25 -23.27 12.41 -2.24
C LEU A 25 -21.86 12.93 -1.90
N ALA A 26 -21.69 13.63 -0.79
CA ALA A 26 -20.41 14.18 -0.42
C ALA A 26 -19.36 13.10 -0.05
N PRO A 27 -19.63 12.11 0.81
CA PRO A 27 -18.71 11.01 1.06
C PRO A 27 -18.46 10.15 -0.18
N LEU A 28 -19.48 9.94 -1.04
CA LEU A 28 -19.33 9.27 -2.33
C LEU A 28 -18.35 10.03 -3.23
N ALA A 29 -18.53 11.33 -3.39
CA ALA A 29 -17.63 12.18 -4.18
C ALA A 29 -16.19 12.12 -3.66
N SER A 30 -16.00 12.22 -2.34
CA SER A 30 -14.67 12.07 -1.74
C SER A 30 -14.08 10.69 -1.98
N ALA A 31 -14.86 9.62 -1.86
CA ALA A 31 -14.37 8.25 -2.10
C ALA A 31 -13.93 8.07 -3.56
N LEU A 32 -14.70 8.58 -4.52
CA LEU A 32 -14.35 8.57 -5.94
C LEU A 32 -13.08 9.39 -6.22
N MET A 33 -12.98 10.61 -5.69
CA MET A 33 -11.81 11.46 -5.88
C MET A 33 -10.55 10.82 -5.27
N VAL A 34 -10.64 10.24 -4.07
CA VAL A 34 -9.51 9.53 -3.45
C VAL A 34 -9.15 8.26 -4.23
N ALA A 35 -10.14 7.49 -4.68
CA ALA A 35 -9.91 6.29 -5.50
C ALA A 35 -9.21 6.61 -6.83
N MET A 36 -9.51 7.76 -7.45
CA MET A 36 -8.81 8.23 -8.65
C MET A 36 -7.33 8.60 -8.39
N CYS A 37 -6.95 8.79 -7.13
CA CYS A 37 -5.57 9.08 -6.75
C CYS A 37 -4.71 7.80 -6.56
N PHE A 38 -5.30 6.61 -6.58
CA PHE A 38 -4.54 5.35 -6.46
C PHE A 38 -3.69 5.08 -7.72
N PRO A 39 -2.47 4.54 -7.56
CA PRO A 39 -1.60 4.20 -8.67
C PRO A 39 -2.21 3.14 -9.59
N GLY A 40 -2.08 3.32 -10.90
CA GLY A 40 -2.49 2.31 -11.89
C GLY A 40 -3.97 1.98 -11.90
N GLY A 41 -4.82 2.87 -11.36
CA GLY A 41 -6.27 2.67 -11.33
C GLY A 41 -6.83 2.23 -12.68
N ARG A 42 -8.06 1.69 -12.68
CA ARG A 42 -8.75 1.14 -13.87
C ARG A 42 -8.78 2.09 -15.08
N PHE A 43 -8.48 3.35 -14.83
CA PHE A 43 -8.35 4.41 -15.81
C PHE A 43 -7.00 5.14 -15.61
N PRO A 44 -5.88 4.59 -16.14
CA PRO A 44 -4.54 5.17 -15.95
C PRO A 44 -4.43 6.65 -16.35
N TRP A 45 -5.23 7.07 -17.36
CA TRP A 45 -5.32 8.47 -17.79
C TRP A 45 -6.05 9.39 -16.79
N LEU A 46 -6.77 8.80 -15.81
CA LEU A 46 -7.44 9.50 -14.73
C LEU A 46 -6.65 9.46 -13.41
N SER A 47 -5.40 8.99 -13.42
CA SER A 47 -4.54 9.05 -12.23
C SER A 47 -4.38 10.52 -11.80
N ALA A 48 -5.29 10.93 -10.94
CA ALA A 48 -5.55 12.32 -10.59
C ALA A 48 -5.00 12.65 -9.19
N GLY A 49 -3.81 12.13 -8.85
CA GLY A 49 -3.17 12.39 -7.55
C GLY A 49 -3.05 13.88 -7.20
N TRP A 50 -3.07 14.77 -8.20
CA TRP A 50 -3.18 16.23 -8.01
C TRP A 50 -4.50 16.66 -7.37
N LEU A 51 -5.56 15.82 -7.36
CA LEU A 51 -6.81 16.07 -6.64
C LEU A 51 -6.66 15.84 -5.11
N MET A 52 -5.64 15.16 -4.66
CA MET A 52 -5.50 14.76 -3.24
C MET A 52 -5.63 15.93 -2.26
N PRO A 53 -5.09 17.13 -2.52
CA PRO A 53 -5.27 18.30 -1.66
C PRO A 53 -6.72 18.69 -1.38
N VAL A 54 -7.64 18.34 -2.28
CA VAL A 54 -9.06 18.72 -2.19
C VAL A 54 -10.01 17.51 -2.11
N ALA A 55 -9.52 16.29 -2.31
CA ALA A 55 -10.34 15.08 -2.41
C ALA A 55 -11.20 14.81 -1.16
N LEU A 56 -10.76 15.22 0.02
CA LEU A 56 -11.49 15.06 1.27
C LEU A 56 -12.39 16.26 1.64
N VAL A 57 -12.38 17.34 0.86
CA VAL A 57 -13.22 18.53 1.15
C VAL A 57 -14.72 18.20 1.20
N PRO A 58 -15.30 17.40 0.27
CA PRO A 58 -16.70 17.03 0.37
C PRO A 58 -17.01 16.22 1.64
N LEU A 59 -16.14 15.26 2.02
CA LEU A 59 -16.32 14.47 3.25
C LEU A 59 -16.32 15.36 4.49
N PHE A 60 -15.32 16.23 4.65
CA PHE A 60 -15.26 17.16 5.78
C PHE A 60 -16.43 18.16 5.74
N GLY A 61 -16.88 18.56 4.56
CA GLY A 61 -18.09 19.37 4.38
C GLY A 61 -19.35 18.68 4.91
N ALA A 62 -19.52 17.39 4.62
CA ALA A 62 -20.61 16.60 5.17
C ALA A 62 -20.55 16.52 6.71
N LEU A 63 -19.36 16.32 7.29
CA LEU A 63 -19.18 16.28 8.75
C LEU A 63 -19.49 17.61 9.43
N GLU A 64 -19.07 18.73 8.85
CA GLU A 64 -19.34 20.07 9.38
C GLU A 64 -20.82 20.46 9.22
N SER A 65 -21.53 19.98 8.19
CA SER A 65 -22.94 20.26 7.94
C SER A 65 -23.92 19.51 8.85
N LEU A 66 -23.44 18.55 9.64
CA LEU A 66 -24.28 17.81 10.56
C LEU A 66 -24.94 18.76 11.60
N PRO A 67 -26.27 18.64 11.86
CA PRO A 67 -26.98 19.52 12.77
C PRO A 67 -26.34 19.61 14.15
N THR A 68 -26.22 20.83 14.68
CA THR A 68 -25.70 21.08 16.03
C THR A 68 -26.84 21.12 17.03
N SER A 69 -26.64 20.57 18.21
CA SER A 69 -27.60 20.64 19.33
C SER A 69 -27.47 21.98 20.07
N THR A 70 -27.54 23.14 19.39
CA THR A 70 -27.60 24.43 20.09
C THR A 70 -28.98 24.64 20.64
N PRO A 71 -29.16 25.05 21.92
CA PRO A 71 -30.42 25.57 22.39
C PRO A 71 -30.72 26.84 21.61
N SER A 72 -31.75 26.83 20.76
CA SER A 72 -32.30 28.07 20.20
C SER A 72 -32.82 28.89 21.37
N THR A 73 -32.33 30.13 21.49
CA THR A 73 -32.84 31.12 22.45
C THR A 73 -34.19 31.68 22.02
N SER A 74 -34.76 31.28 20.87
CA SER A 74 -36.08 31.67 20.42
C SER A 74 -37.17 30.85 21.13
N ARG A 75 -38.07 31.53 21.80
CA ARG A 75 -39.20 30.98 22.58
C ARG A 75 -40.29 30.29 21.74
N VAL A 76 -40.14 30.19 20.43
CA VAL A 76 -41.13 29.55 19.54
C VAL A 76 -40.46 28.35 18.86
N ARG A 77 -40.47 27.20 19.51
CA ARG A 77 -40.15 25.91 18.90
C ARG A 77 -41.43 25.13 18.58
N SER A 78 -41.56 24.74 17.31
CA SER A 78 -42.49 23.65 17.00
C SER A 78 -41.95 22.35 17.68
N ALA A 79 -42.83 21.65 18.40
CA ALA A 79 -42.49 20.49 19.23
C ALA A 79 -42.01 19.24 18.47
N ARG A 80 -41.51 19.36 17.26
CA ARG A 80 -41.25 18.21 16.34
C ARG A 80 -39.84 18.03 15.84
N GLU A 81 -38.84 18.87 16.20
CA GLU A 81 -37.48 18.58 15.77
C GLU A 81 -36.76 17.66 16.76
N PRO A 82 -36.33 16.47 16.32
CA PRO A 82 -35.63 15.54 17.20
C PRO A 82 -34.30 16.16 17.66
N ARG A 83 -34.07 16.22 18.97
CA ARG A 83 -32.81 16.66 19.57
C ARG A 83 -31.73 15.63 19.24
N ILE A 84 -30.78 16.00 18.38
CA ILE A 84 -29.61 15.13 18.15
C ILE A 84 -28.66 15.36 19.31
N THR A 85 -28.42 14.33 20.10
CA THR A 85 -27.41 14.34 21.17
C THR A 85 -26.00 14.40 20.59
N PRO A 86 -24.99 14.89 21.34
CA PRO A 86 -23.59 14.85 20.89
C PRO A 86 -23.13 13.44 20.46
N PHE A 87 -23.58 12.40 21.19
CA PHE A 87 -23.32 11.00 20.84
C PHE A 87 -24.02 10.59 19.53
N GLY A 88 -25.28 10.97 19.36
CA GLY A 88 -26.01 10.71 18.12
C GLY A 88 -25.39 11.39 16.90
N ARG A 89 -24.81 12.59 17.06
CA ARG A 89 -24.07 13.28 16.02
C ARG A 89 -22.76 12.57 15.69
N ALA A 90 -21.97 12.19 16.69
CA ALA A 90 -20.73 11.44 16.51
C ALA A 90 -20.99 10.09 15.81
N ARG A 91 -22.07 9.38 16.19
CA ARG A 91 -22.47 8.13 15.53
C ARG A 91 -22.82 8.34 14.06
N LYS A 92 -23.59 9.40 13.71
CA LYS A 92 -23.90 9.72 12.32
C LYS A 92 -22.64 10.07 11.53
N ALA A 93 -21.75 10.86 12.11
CA ALA A 93 -20.48 11.21 11.49
C ALA A 93 -19.62 9.95 11.25
N ALA A 94 -19.55 9.02 12.22
CA ALA A 94 -18.83 7.76 12.06
C ALA A 94 -19.41 6.87 10.96
N LEU A 95 -20.75 6.83 10.82
CA LEU A 95 -21.41 6.11 9.72
C LEU A 95 -21.11 6.72 8.34
N ILE A 96 -21.06 8.05 8.24
CA ILE A 96 -20.69 8.74 7.00
C ILE A 96 -19.24 8.39 6.60
N VAL A 97 -18.33 8.42 7.56
CA VAL A 97 -16.91 8.08 7.33
C VAL A 97 -16.74 6.59 7.04
N TRP A 98 -17.49 5.72 7.71
CA TRP A 98 -17.50 4.29 7.42
C TRP A 98 -18.03 4.00 6.01
N PHE A 99 -19.10 4.66 5.59
CA PHE A 99 -19.65 4.56 4.24
C PHE A 99 -18.64 5.03 3.19
N PHE A 100 -17.99 6.18 3.41
CA PHE A 100 -16.87 6.65 2.58
C PHE A 100 -15.79 5.57 2.43
N GLY A 101 -15.36 4.99 3.56
CA GLY A 101 -14.32 3.97 3.58
C GLY A 101 -14.73 2.68 2.87
N THR A 102 -15.99 2.24 3.01
CA THR A 102 -16.51 1.06 2.33
C THR A 102 -16.45 1.23 0.81
N ILE A 103 -16.91 2.38 0.30
CA ILE A 103 -16.86 2.67 -1.13
C ILE A 103 -15.42 2.78 -1.62
N LEU A 104 -14.56 3.50 -0.89
CA LEU A 104 -13.16 3.65 -1.25
C LEU A 104 -12.46 2.29 -1.35
N ASN A 105 -12.60 1.44 -0.34
CA ASN A 105 -12.03 0.10 -0.35
C ASN A 105 -12.58 -0.76 -1.51
N SER A 106 -13.88 -0.65 -1.80
CA SER A 106 -14.51 -1.41 -2.90
C SER A 106 -13.96 -1.05 -4.27
N ILE A 107 -13.49 0.18 -4.46
CA ILE A 107 -12.90 0.63 -5.73
C ILE A 107 -11.40 0.36 -5.75
N ALA A 108 -10.67 0.79 -4.70
CA ALA A 108 -9.22 0.73 -4.65
C ALA A 108 -8.69 -0.72 -4.61
N PHE A 109 -9.36 -1.60 -3.88
CA PHE A 109 -8.89 -2.98 -3.66
C PHE A 109 -9.71 -4.05 -4.39
N PHE A 110 -10.51 -3.67 -5.38
CA PHE A 110 -11.29 -4.65 -6.18
C PHE A 110 -10.40 -5.73 -6.82
N TRP A 111 -9.16 -5.39 -7.13
CA TRP A 111 -8.18 -6.31 -7.68
C TRP A 111 -7.92 -7.54 -6.79
N THR A 112 -8.14 -7.47 -5.48
CA THR A 112 -7.93 -8.60 -4.55
C THR A 112 -8.88 -9.76 -4.80
N THR A 113 -9.96 -9.55 -5.54
CA THR A 113 -10.89 -10.63 -5.94
C THR A 113 -10.26 -11.57 -6.96
N GLU A 114 -9.36 -11.07 -7.81
CA GLU A 114 -8.74 -11.85 -8.88
C GLU A 114 -7.82 -12.95 -8.34
N PRO A 115 -6.86 -12.66 -7.42
CA PRO A 115 -6.10 -13.70 -6.75
C PRO A 115 -6.96 -14.74 -6.01
N ALA A 116 -8.02 -14.31 -5.34
CA ALA A 116 -8.92 -15.21 -4.62
C ALA A 116 -9.63 -16.21 -5.56
N ILE A 117 -10.01 -15.77 -6.75
CA ILE A 117 -10.67 -16.60 -7.76
C ILE A 117 -9.66 -17.48 -8.50
N LEU A 118 -8.56 -16.88 -9.01
CA LEU A 118 -7.62 -17.58 -9.89
C LEU A 118 -6.71 -18.55 -9.14
N PHE A 119 -6.23 -18.15 -7.97
CA PHE A 119 -5.24 -18.92 -7.20
C PHE A 119 -5.84 -19.57 -5.96
N GLY A 120 -6.78 -18.91 -5.29
CA GLY A 120 -7.51 -19.48 -4.16
C GLY A 120 -8.58 -20.50 -4.58
N GLY A 121 -8.91 -20.61 -5.88
CA GLY A 121 -9.96 -21.49 -6.35
C GLY A 121 -11.37 -21.15 -5.84
N ILE A 122 -11.55 -19.96 -5.26
CA ILE A 122 -12.83 -19.56 -4.67
C ILE A 122 -13.81 -19.22 -5.81
N PRO A 123 -15.02 -19.81 -5.83
CA PRO A 123 -16.04 -19.45 -6.82
C PRO A 123 -16.35 -17.95 -6.79
N LYS A 124 -16.67 -17.35 -7.95
CA LYS A 124 -16.86 -15.89 -8.10
C LYS A 124 -17.83 -15.27 -7.10
N VAL A 125 -18.99 -15.92 -6.86
CA VAL A 125 -20.01 -15.35 -5.95
C VAL A 125 -19.52 -15.28 -4.50
N PRO A 126 -19.00 -16.35 -3.87
CA PRO A 126 -18.36 -16.27 -2.57
C PRO A 126 -17.18 -15.29 -2.51
N ALA A 127 -16.35 -15.22 -3.57
CA ALA A 127 -15.22 -14.29 -3.62
C ALA A 127 -15.69 -12.81 -3.55
N TYR A 128 -16.69 -12.45 -4.34
CA TYR A 128 -17.26 -11.09 -4.31
C TYR A 128 -17.99 -10.80 -2.99
N ALA A 129 -18.71 -11.77 -2.42
CA ALA A 129 -19.37 -11.61 -1.13
C ALA A 129 -18.35 -11.42 0.01
N GLY A 130 -17.30 -12.23 0.02
CA GLY A 130 -16.17 -12.10 0.95
C GLY A 130 -15.46 -10.76 0.81
N PHE A 131 -15.23 -10.30 -0.41
CA PHE A 131 -14.66 -9.00 -0.67
C PHE A 131 -15.55 -7.84 -0.17
N ALA A 132 -16.86 -7.89 -0.42
CA ALA A 132 -17.79 -6.89 0.09
C ALA A 132 -17.79 -6.83 1.63
N LEU A 133 -17.76 -7.99 2.28
CA LEU A 133 -17.62 -8.09 3.74
C LEU A 133 -16.28 -7.51 4.20
N TYR A 134 -15.19 -7.86 3.54
CA TYR A 134 -13.86 -7.28 3.82
C TYR A 134 -13.89 -5.75 3.71
N CYS A 135 -14.44 -5.18 2.64
CA CYS A 135 -14.53 -3.73 2.46
C CYS A 135 -15.30 -3.06 3.60
N ALA A 136 -16.41 -3.65 4.04
CA ALA A 136 -17.22 -3.14 5.15
C ALA A 136 -16.48 -3.20 6.49
N LEU A 137 -15.78 -4.31 6.77
CA LEU A 137 -14.99 -4.48 7.99
C LEU A 137 -13.75 -3.58 8.01
N ALA A 138 -13.00 -3.56 6.92
CA ALA A 138 -11.81 -2.71 6.76
C ALA A 138 -12.16 -1.21 6.82
N ALA A 139 -13.39 -0.83 6.45
CA ALA A 139 -13.87 0.54 6.56
C ALA A 139 -13.95 1.05 8.00
N ALA A 140 -13.91 0.19 9.02
CA ALA A 140 -13.81 0.60 10.42
C ALA A 140 -12.50 1.36 10.72
N PHE A 141 -11.47 1.21 9.88
CA PHE A 141 -10.22 1.97 9.93
C PHE A 141 -10.47 3.49 9.85
N TYR A 142 -11.35 3.94 8.97
CA TYR A 142 -11.52 5.38 8.71
C TYR A 142 -12.16 6.16 9.87
N PRO A 143 -13.21 5.67 10.57
CA PRO A 143 -13.67 6.28 11.82
C PRO A 143 -12.58 6.40 12.90
N ILE A 144 -11.63 5.45 12.96
CA ILE A 144 -10.49 5.53 13.88
C ILE A 144 -9.56 6.67 13.46
N VAL A 145 -9.15 6.71 12.20
CA VAL A 145 -8.28 7.76 11.65
C VAL A 145 -8.89 9.14 11.81
N PHE A 146 -10.17 9.30 11.50
CA PHE A 146 -10.86 10.58 11.60
C PHE A 146 -11.49 10.84 12.98
N PHE A 147 -11.22 10.00 13.98
CA PHE A 147 -11.77 10.16 15.33
C PHE A 147 -11.61 11.59 15.91
N PRO A 148 -10.47 12.30 15.77
CA PRO A 148 -10.34 13.67 16.26
C PRO A 148 -11.36 14.63 15.66
N PHE A 149 -11.65 14.47 14.37
CA PHE A 149 -12.67 15.26 13.68
C PHE A 149 -14.09 14.86 14.09
N LEU A 150 -14.36 13.57 14.28
CA LEU A 150 -15.65 13.05 14.75
C LEU A 150 -15.95 13.52 16.17
N TRP A 151 -14.95 13.48 17.04
CA TRP A 151 -15.05 13.96 18.43
C TRP A 151 -15.34 15.45 18.48
N ASN A 152 -14.63 16.22 17.67
CA ASN A 152 -14.84 17.66 17.58
C ASN A 152 -16.18 18.00 16.94
N ALA A 153 -16.65 17.25 15.94
CA ALA A 153 -17.98 17.42 15.39
C ALA A 153 -19.08 17.31 16.46
N GLY A 154 -18.89 16.49 17.50
CA GLY A 154 -19.77 16.43 18.68
C GLY A 154 -19.72 17.69 19.56
N ARG A 155 -18.60 18.40 19.63
CA ARG A 155 -18.34 19.55 20.51
C ARG A 155 -18.51 20.92 19.87
N LEU A 156 -18.45 21.05 18.54
CA LEU A 156 -18.43 22.32 17.80
C LEU A 156 -19.73 23.13 17.85
N ALA A 157 -20.66 22.79 18.74
CA ALA A 157 -21.81 23.65 19.02
C ALA A 157 -21.44 25.01 19.68
N LYS A 158 -20.19 25.21 20.09
CA LYS A 158 -19.72 26.45 20.72
C LYS A 158 -18.74 27.21 19.83
N LYS A 159 -19.18 28.30 19.28
CA LYS A 159 -18.64 29.45 18.51
C LYS A 159 -17.12 29.76 18.45
N GLN A 160 -16.20 28.89 18.83
CA GLN A 160 -14.76 29.17 18.83
C GLN A 160 -13.95 28.01 18.25
N ALA A 161 -14.02 27.84 16.94
CA ALA A 161 -13.05 27.04 16.23
C ALA A 161 -11.75 27.86 16.07
N ARG A 162 -10.76 27.66 16.92
CA ARG A 162 -9.43 28.24 16.74
C ARG A 162 -8.70 27.46 15.63
N PRO A 163 -7.93 28.12 14.73
CA PRO A 163 -7.10 27.44 13.72
C PRO A 163 -6.21 26.34 14.32
N PHE A 164 -5.74 26.57 15.52
CA PHE A 164 -4.92 25.64 16.31
C PHE A 164 -5.62 24.28 16.56
N GLY A 165 -6.94 24.27 16.67
CA GLY A 165 -7.70 23.02 16.80
C GLY A 165 -7.66 22.15 15.54
N LEU A 166 -7.58 22.74 14.33
CA LEU A 166 -7.45 21.99 13.09
C LEU A 166 -6.08 21.33 12.96
N VAL A 167 -5.02 22.04 13.35
CA VAL A 167 -3.65 21.49 13.36
C VAL A 167 -3.58 20.25 14.24
N TRP A 168 -4.09 20.32 15.48
CA TRP A 168 -4.07 19.17 16.38
C TRP A 168 -4.91 18.02 15.90
N MET A 169 -6.08 18.27 15.29
CA MET A 169 -6.91 17.21 14.72
C MET A 169 -6.21 16.53 13.54
N ALA A 170 -5.57 17.31 12.66
CA ALA A 170 -4.83 16.76 11.53
C ALA A 170 -3.63 15.93 11.99
N LEU A 171 -2.84 16.44 12.97
CA LEU A 171 -1.72 15.69 13.55
C LEU A 171 -2.16 14.38 14.20
N ALA A 172 -3.22 14.43 15.02
CA ALA A 172 -3.74 13.22 15.67
C ALA A 172 -4.29 12.21 14.66
N SER A 173 -4.98 12.67 13.60
CA SER A 173 -5.46 11.79 12.52
C SER A 173 -4.29 11.16 11.75
N THR A 174 -3.23 11.91 11.48
CA THR A 174 -2.02 11.37 10.83
C THR A 174 -1.33 10.32 11.72
N ALA A 175 -1.24 10.56 13.03
CA ALA A 175 -0.73 9.59 13.97
C ALA A 175 -1.60 8.32 14.01
N LEU A 176 -2.92 8.46 14.10
CA LEU A 176 -3.84 7.33 14.05
C LEU A 176 -3.76 6.58 12.73
N GLU A 177 -3.64 7.27 11.61
CA GLU A 177 -3.40 6.65 10.30
C GLU A 177 -2.12 5.82 10.31
N HIS A 178 -1.03 6.33 10.87
CA HIS A 178 0.25 5.63 10.91
C HIS A 178 0.20 4.36 11.76
N TRP A 179 -0.42 4.44 12.94
CA TRP A 179 -0.40 3.35 13.93
C TRP A 179 -1.52 2.34 13.81
N THR A 180 -2.62 2.65 13.09
CA THR A 180 -3.73 1.71 12.97
C THR A 180 -3.38 0.57 12.02
N PRO A 181 -3.45 -0.70 12.48
CA PRO A 181 -3.19 -1.87 11.63
C PRO A 181 -4.13 -1.95 10.44
N ARG A 182 -3.61 -2.37 9.30
CA ARG A 182 -4.36 -2.59 8.05
C ARG A 182 -3.66 -3.61 7.16
N PHE A 183 -4.40 -4.21 6.25
CA PHE A 183 -3.86 -5.21 5.32
C PHE A 183 -2.87 -4.61 4.35
N PHE A 184 -3.26 -3.56 3.63
CA PHE A 184 -2.43 -2.87 2.68
C PHE A 184 -1.95 -1.57 3.29
N PHE A 185 -0.64 -1.40 3.35
CA PHE A 185 -0.02 -0.29 4.06
C PHE A 185 0.14 0.91 3.14
N TRP A 186 -0.93 1.66 2.94
CA TRP A 186 -0.94 2.92 2.23
C TRP A 186 -1.39 4.06 3.16
N THR A 187 -1.16 5.31 2.78
CA THR A 187 -1.65 6.50 3.50
C THR A 187 -2.25 7.49 2.52
N PHE A 188 -3.05 8.42 3.02
CA PHE A 188 -3.52 9.50 2.16
C PHE A 188 -2.35 10.29 1.57
N GLY A 189 -1.26 10.48 2.32
CA GLY A 189 -0.03 11.11 1.83
C GLY A 189 0.63 10.35 0.68
N SER A 190 0.58 9.02 0.68
CA SER A 190 1.15 8.22 -0.41
C SER A 190 0.42 8.37 -1.75
N LEU A 191 -0.80 8.87 -1.74
CA LEU A 191 -1.59 9.11 -2.95
C LEU A 191 -1.15 10.36 -3.74
N THR A 192 -0.12 11.07 -3.27
CA THR A 192 0.57 12.12 -4.03
C THR A 192 1.71 11.57 -4.91
N HIS A 193 1.78 10.26 -5.08
CA HIS A 193 2.86 9.50 -5.74
C HIS A 193 3.24 10.00 -7.14
N HIS A 194 2.34 10.65 -7.87
CA HIS A 194 2.57 11.23 -9.20
C HIS A 194 3.56 12.40 -9.22
N SER A 195 3.88 12.98 -8.05
CA SER A 195 4.80 14.11 -7.91
C SER A 195 6.06 13.73 -7.16
N ASP A 196 7.17 13.58 -7.89
CA ASP A 196 8.48 13.28 -7.31
C ASP A 196 8.89 14.32 -6.26
N ALA A 197 8.56 15.58 -6.51
CA ALA A 197 8.84 16.67 -5.59
C ALA A 197 8.08 16.52 -4.25
N LEU A 198 6.79 16.22 -4.31
CA LEU A 198 6.01 15.98 -3.08
C LEU A 198 6.46 14.73 -2.34
N ASN A 199 6.84 13.67 -3.07
CA ASN A 199 7.30 12.44 -2.46
C ASN A 199 8.59 12.61 -1.63
N GLN A 200 9.43 13.63 -1.93
CA GLN A 200 10.64 13.90 -1.14
C GLN A 200 10.35 14.16 0.34
N TRP A 201 9.17 14.63 0.70
CA TRP A 201 8.79 14.84 2.09
C TRP A 201 8.68 13.55 2.91
N ALA A 202 8.61 12.39 2.25
CA ALA A 202 8.71 11.10 2.94
C ALA A 202 10.08 10.90 3.62
N SER A 203 11.15 11.52 3.12
CA SER A 203 12.47 11.48 3.75
C SER A 203 12.52 12.22 5.10
N VAL A 204 11.57 13.13 5.36
CA VAL A 204 11.50 13.95 6.57
C VAL A 204 10.60 13.32 7.63
N GLY A 205 9.38 12.96 7.26
CA GLY A 205 8.38 12.47 8.22
C GLY A 205 7.71 11.14 7.82
N GLY A 206 8.33 10.41 6.91
CA GLY A 206 7.75 9.19 6.35
C GLY A 206 6.61 9.50 5.36
N PHE A 207 6.14 8.46 4.70
CA PHE A 207 5.10 8.59 3.67
C PHE A 207 3.73 9.08 4.20
N SER A 208 3.51 9.07 5.53
CA SER A 208 2.34 9.69 6.17
C SER A 208 2.46 11.21 6.34
N PHE A 209 3.64 11.80 6.11
CA PHE A 209 3.88 13.22 6.37
C PHE A 209 2.90 14.12 5.63
N LEU A 210 2.66 13.85 4.35
CA LEU A 210 1.73 14.62 3.54
C LEU A 210 0.26 14.43 3.93
N SER A 211 -0.09 13.35 4.64
CA SER A 211 -1.45 13.14 5.16
C SER A 211 -1.87 14.27 6.09
N PHE A 212 -0.94 14.80 6.88
CA PHE A 212 -1.21 15.96 7.73
C PHE A 212 -1.72 17.15 6.94
N PHE A 213 -1.05 17.51 5.85
CA PHE A 213 -1.41 18.66 5.02
C PHE A 213 -2.71 18.43 4.26
N ILE A 214 -2.99 17.19 3.86
CA ILE A 214 -4.25 16.79 3.23
C ILE A 214 -5.40 16.96 4.22
N PHE A 215 -5.28 16.42 5.44
CA PHE A 215 -6.33 16.52 6.45
C PHE A 215 -6.56 17.96 6.89
N PHE A 216 -5.48 18.69 7.15
CA PHE A 216 -5.55 20.10 7.55
C PHE A 216 -6.18 20.97 6.46
N GLY A 217 -5.68 20.87 5.22
CA GLY A 217 -6.12 21.68 4.10
C GLY A 217 -7.61 21.44 3.75
N ALA A 218 -7.99 20.15 3.66
CA ALA A 218 -9.37 19.79 3.35
C ALA A 218 -10.36 20.24 4.44
N ALA A 219 -10.00 20.06 5.72
CA ALA A 219 -10.84 20.51 6.83
C ALA A 219 -10.92 22.05 6.91
N TRP A 220 -9.81 22.75 6.63
CA TRP A 220 -9.81 24.23 6.59
C TRP A 220 -10.67 24.78 5.47
N LEU A 221 -10.58 24.22 4.27
CA LEU A 221 -11.43 24.60 3.12
C LEU A 221 -12.90 24.31 3.42
N ALA A 222 -13.25 23.10 3.88
CA ALA A 222 -14.62 22.73 4.20
C ALA A 222 -15.24 23.65 5.26
N ARG A 223 -14.49 23.92 6.33
CA ARG A 223 -14.93 24.84 7.39
C ARG A 223 -15.11 26.27 6.91
N SER A 224 -14.19 26.77 6.09
CA SER A 224 -14.25 28.13 5.54
C SER A 224 -15.46 28.30 4.62
N ALA A 225 -15.79 27.29 3.81
CA ALA A 225 -16.94 27.30 2.91
C ALA A 225 -18.30 27.26 3.64
N LEU A 226 -18.36 26.57 4.80
CA LEU A 226 -19.59 26.34 5.55
C LEU A 226 -19.77 27.30 6.75
N SER A 227 -18.79 28.16 7.03
CA SER A 227 -18.87 29.12 8.14
C SER A 227 -20.00 30.13 7.96
N GLN A 228 -20.73 30.40 9.06
CA GLN A 228 -21.79 31.45 9.07
C GLN A 228 -21.30 32.66 9.86
N PRO A 229 -21.52 33.92 9.39
CA PRO A 229 -22.05 34.25 8.07
C PRO A 229 -21.10 33.84 6.94
N ARG A 230 -21.64 33.50 5.79
CA ARG A 230 -20.82 33.13 4.61
C ARG A 230 -19.99 34.34 4.20
N SER A 231 -18.69 34.15 4.07
CA SER A 231 -17.74 35.19 3.67
C SER A 231 -16.87 34.69 2.52
N PRO A 232 -17.07 35.20 1.29
CA PRO A 232 -16.21 34.85 0.15
C PRO A 232 -14.72 35.11 0.45
N GLY A 233 -14.39 36.14 1.22
CA GLY A 233 -13.02 36.45 1.61
C GLY A 233 -12.37 35.32 2.45
N ARG A 234 -13.10 34.69 3.36
CA ARG A 234 -12.56 33.55 4.14
C ARG A 234 -12.26 32.34 3.26
N VAL A 235 -13.14 32.05 2.31
CA VAL A 235 -12.92 30.98 1.34
C VAL A 235 -11.70 31.30 0.48
N GLY A 236 -11.58 32.53 0.00
CA GLY A 236 -10.43 32.99 -0.76
C GLY A 236 -9.12 32.88 0.01
N VAL A 237 -9.10 33.27 1.28
CA VAL A 237 -7.92 33.10 2.15
C VAL A 237 -7.57 31.63 2.36
N ALA A 238 -8.56 30.76 2.57
CA ALA A 238 -8.30 29.33 2.73
C ALA A 238 -7.77 28.70 1.44
N LEU A 239 -8.35 29.04 0.28
CA LEU A 239 -7.87 28.58 -1.01
C LEU A 239 -6.43 29.04 -1.29
N ALA A 240 -6.15 30.33 -1.09
CA ALA A 240 -4.81 30.90 -1.27
C ALA A 240 -3.81 30.26 -0.32
N GLY A 241 -4.19 30.04 0.96
CA GLY A 241 -3.35 29.41 1.97
C GLY A 241 -3.04 27.97 1.63
N VAL A 242 -4.02 27.17 1.22
CA VAL A 242 -3.81 25.77 0.79
C VAL A 242 -2.97 25.72 -0.47
N ALA A 243 -3.28 26.54 -1.49
CA ALA A 243 -2.49 26.60 -2.71
C ALA A 243 -1.03 27.02 -2.45
N GLY A 244 -0.83 28.08 -1.64
CA GLY A 244 0.51 28.53 -1.24
C GLY A 244 1.29 27.45 -0.49
N LEU A 245 0.64 26.72 0.41
CA LEU A 245 1.27 25.60 1.14
C LEU A 245 1.72 24.50 0.18
N TRP A 246 0.85 24.04 -0.72
CA TRP A 246 1.22 22.99 -1.69
C TRP A 246 2.30 23.45 -2.67
N THR A 247 2.27 24.72 -3.09
CA THR A 247 3.32 25.30 -3.92
C THR A 247 4.66 25.33 -3.18
N ALA A 248 4.68 25.70 -1.90
CA ALA A 248 5.89 25.68 -1.09
C ALA A 248 6.42 24.26 -0.89
N LEU A 249 5.54 23.29 -0.58
CA LEU A 249 5.94 21.88 -0.45
C LEU A 249 6.52 21.35 -1.78
N TYR A 250 5.90 21.66 -2.91
CA TYR A 250 6.41 21.29 -4.22
C TYR A 250 7.75 21.94 -4.52
N GLY A 251 7.90 23.25 -4.31
CA GLY A 251 9.13 23.98 -4.59
C GLY A 251 10.31 23.48 -3.75
N LEU A 252 10.11 23.26 -2.46
CA LEU A 252 11.14 22.70 -1.57
C LEU A 252 11.49 21.25 -1.95
N GLY A 253 10.48 20.45 -2.35
CA GLY A 253 10.73 19.10 -2.84
C GLY A 253 11.53 19.08 -4.16
N ARG A 254 11.26 20.03 -5.08
CA ARG A 254 12.08 20.19 -6.30
C ARG A 254 13.52 20.56 -5.96
N TRP A 255 13.71 21.55 -5.10
CA TRP A 255 15.05 21.90 -4.62
C TRP A 255 15.79 20.68 -4.03
N ARG A 256 15.09 19.86 -3.23
CA ARG A 256 15.68 18.62 -2.66
C ARG A 256 16.11 17.65 -3.76
N ILE A 257 15.32 17.49 -4.83
CA ILE A 257 15.71 16.64 -5.98
C ILE A 257 16.98 17.18 -6.63
N ASP A 258 17.05 18.48 -6.90
CA ASP A 258 18.23 19.09 -7.53
C ASP A 258 19.52 18.89 -6.70
N VAL A 259 19.39 18.94 -5.35
CA VAL A 259 20.50 18.61 -4.44
C VAL A 259 20.89 17.12 -4.55
N LEU A 260 19.92 16.21 -4.56
CA LEU A 260 20.17 14.77 -4.68
C LEU A 260 20.77 14.41 -6.05
N ASP A 261 20.33 15.04 -7.11
CA ASP A 261 20.89 14.81 -8.46
C ASP A 261 22.37 15.22 -8.52
N ALA A 262 22.74 16.32 -7.86
CA ALA A 262 24.12 16.74 -7.72
C ALA A 262 24.97 15.75 -6.90
N GLU A 263 24.43 15.23 -5.78
CA GLU A 263 25.07 14.19 -4.97
C GLU A 263 25.27 12.89 -5.77
N LEU A 264 24.23 12.46 -6.51
CA LEU A 264 24.25 11.24 -7.33
C LEU A 264 25.18 11.34 -8.55
N ALA A 265 25.44 12.55 -9.06
CA ALA A 265 26.34 12.74 -10.19
C ALA A 265 27.77 12.28 -9.89
N VAL A 266 28.20 12.37 -8.63
CA VAL A 266 29.56 12.01 -8.16
C VAL A 266 29.59 10.72 -7.34
N ALA A 267 28.42 10.10 -7.08
CA ALA A 267 28.35 8.88 -6.31
C ALA A 267 28.90 7.66 -7.07
N PRO A 268 29.49 6.68 -6.36
CA PRO A 268 29.88 5.40 -6.97
C PRO A 268 28.69 4.74 -7.65
N ARG A 269 28.93 4.13 -8.82
CA ARG A 269 27.88 3.49 -9.62
C ARG A 269 28.10 1.98 -9.68
N THR A 270 27.02 1.23 -9.57
CA THR A 270 27.00 -0.22 -9.76
C THR A 270 26.18 -0.55 -11.00
N LYS A 271 26.72 -1.38 -11.88
CA LYS A 271 26.06 -1.80 -13.11
C LYS A 271 25.19 -3.00 -12.82
N VAL A 272 23.90 -2.79 -12.83
CA VAL A 272 22.94 -3.84 -12.47
C VAL A 272 22.01 -4.12 -13.64
N ALA A 273 21.80 -5.40 -13.93
CA ALA A 273 20.70 -5.87 -14.75
C ALA A 273 19.68 -6.60 -13.88
N TRP A 274 18.43 -6.52 -14.24
CA TRP A 274 17.39 -7.39 -13.70
C TRP A 274 16.73 -8.12 -14.85
N VAL A 275 16.36 -9.37 -14.62
CA VAL A 275 15.70 -10.20 -15.63
C VAL A 275 14.19 -10.25 -15.35
N GLN A 276 13.41 -10.35 -16.42
CA GLN A 276 11.98 -10.49 -16.36
C GLN A 276 11.57 -11.66 -17.26
N PRO A 277 11.59 -12.89 -16.77
CA PRO A 277 11.33 -14.06 -17.59
C PRO A 277 9.87 -14.19 -18.03
N ASN A 278 8.96 -13.51 -17.34
CA ASN A 278 7.53 -13.51 -17.62
C ASN A 278 6.91 -14.92 -17.54
N PHE A 279 7.39 -15.72 -16.59
CA PHE A 279 6.87 -17.05 -16.33
C PHE A 279 5.39 -16.99 -15.91
N THR A 280 4.60 -17.88 -16.47
CA THR A 280 3.20 -18.09 -16.06
C THR A 280 3.14 -18.81 -14.72
N PHE A 281 1.96 -18.87 -14.11
CA PHE A 281 1.77 -19.61 -12.86
C PHE A 281 2.18 -21.08 -12.96
N ALA A 282 1.96 -21.71 -14.12
CA ALA A 282 2.34 -23.11 -14.37
C ALA A 282 3.85 -23.33 -14.30
N GLU A 283 4.64 -22.31 -14.66
CA GLU A 283 6.10 -22.37 -14.73
C GLU A 283 6.80 -21.93 -13.43
N LEU A 284 6.05 -21.37 -12.48
CA LEU A 284 6.63 -20.90 -11.21
C LEU A 284 7.08 -22.05 -10.31
N SER A 285 8.11 -21.78 -9.52
CA SER A 285 8.64 -22.71 -8.51
C SER A 285 7.62 -23.12 -7.44
N SER A 286 6.61 -22.29 -7.21
CA SER A 286 5.53 -22.54 -6.25
C SER A 286 4.46 -23.53 -6.74
N ASN A 287 4.49 -23.93 -8.02
CA ASN A 287 3.55 -24.91 -8.55
C ASN A 287 3.96 -26.35 -8.12
N PRO A 288 3.18 -27.03 -7.28
CA PRO A 288 3.54 -28.36 -6.77
C PRO A 288 3.41 -29.48 -7.79
N SER A 289 2.79 -29.23 -8.95
CA SER A 289 2.56 -30.25 -10.00
C SER A 289 3.74 -30.40 -10.96
N ARG A 290 4.81 -29.61 -10.80
CA ARG A 290 5.95 -29.61 -11.71
C ARG A 290 6.82 -30.85 -11.56
N THR A 291 7.19 -31.45 -12.69
CA THR A 291 8.15 -32.56 -12.79
C THR A 291 9.59 -32.06 -12.64
N ALA A 292 10.54 -32.98 -12.58
CA ALA A 292 11.96 -32.63 -12.59
C ALA A 292 12.35 -31.97 -13.94
N ASP A 293 11.83 -32.49 -15.05
CA ASP A 293 12.09 -31.94 -16.39
C ASP A 293 11.53 -30.53 -16.55
N ASP A 294 10.33 -30.25 -16.01
CA ASP A 294 9.76 -28.91 -16.02
C ASP A 294 10.63 -27.91 -15.24
N ARG A 295 11.22 -28.35 -14.12
CA ARG A 295 12.12 -27.51 -13.31
C ARG A 295 13.42 -27.21 -14.02
N GLU A 296 13.99 -28.22 -14.70
CA GLU A 296 15.21 -28.05 -15.49
C GLU A 296 14.98 -27.11 -16.68
N GLN A 297 13.87 -27.29 -17.39
CA GLN A 297 13.47 -26.39 -18.49
C GLN A 297 13.33 -24.92 -18.02
N SER A 298 12.71 -24.68 -16.83
CA SER A 298 12.61 -23.32 -16.32
C SER A 298 13.96 -22.73 -15.95
N LEU A 299 14.93 -23.56 -15.49
CA LEU A 299 16.27 -23.07 -15.29
C LEU A 299 16.94 -22.72 -16.60
N ASP A 300 16.77 -23.53 -17.64
CA ASP A 300 17.29 -23.23 -19.00
C ASP A 300 16.72 -21.91 -19.50
N ASP A 301 15.42 -21.70 -19.42
CA ASP A 301 14.76 -20.48 -19.84
C ASP A 301 15.25 -19.26 -19.03
N LEU A 302 15.37 -19.40 -17.71
CA LEU A 302 15.90 -18.35 -16.83
C LEU A 302 17.36 -18.01 -17.16
N MET A 303 18.18 -19.00 -17.40
CA MET A 303 19.59 -18.80 -17.78
C MET A 303 19.71 -18.16 -19.17
N ALA A 304 18.83 -18.53 -20.11
CA ALA A 304 18.80 -17.91 -21.45
C ALA A 304 18.48 -16.39 -21.35
N VAL A 305 17.44 -16.00 -20.60
CA VAL A 305 17.12 -14.59 -20.36
C VAL A 305 18.25 -13.87 -19.61
N THR A 306 18.92 -14.58 -18.69
CA THR A 306 20.11 -14.03 -17.97
C THR A 306 21.26 -13.77 -18.94
N GLY A 307 21.51 -14.68 -19.88
CA GLY A 307 22.50 -14.49 -20.95
C GLY A 307 22.15 -13.35 -21.91
N GLU A 308 20.87 -13.17 -22.24
CA GLU A 308 20.41 -12.02 -23.03
C GLU A 308 20.66 -10.69 -22.32
N ALA A 309 20.51 -10.63 -21.01
CA ALA A 309 20.82 -9.44 -20.23
C ALA A 309 22.31 -9.06 -20.33
N VAL A 310 23.22 -10.05 -20.31
CA VAL A 310 24.65 -9.82 -20.50
C VAL A 310 24.94 -9.31 -21.92
N LYS A 311 24.43 -9.97 -22.95
CA LYS A 311 24.59 -9.54 -24.36
C LYS A 311 24.07 -8.13 -24.59
N ASN A 312 22.94 -7.78 -23.96
CA ASN A 312 22.36 -6.45 -24.04
C ASN A 312 23.26 -5.40 -23.35
N ALA A 313 23.87 -5.76 -22.21
CA ALA A 313 24.85 -4.90 -21.55
C ALA A 313 26.13 -4.71 -22.40
N GLU A 314 26.63 -5.76 -23.05
CA GLU A 314 27.76 -5.70 -23.96
C GLU A 314 27.51 -4.77 -25.14
N SER A 315 26.34 -4.92 -25.79
CA SER A 315 25.95 -4.06 -26.91
C SER A 315 25.85 -2.57 -26.56
N ARG A 316 25.66 -2.25 -25.28
CA ARG A 316 25.59 -0.88 -24.75
C ARG A 316 26.90 -0.39 -24.14
N GLY A 317 27.97 -1.18 -24.17
CA GLY A 317 29.23 -0.85 -23.52
C GLY A 317 29.17 -0.81 -21.99
N LEU A 318 28.23 -1.53 -21.39
CA LEU A 318 28.03 -1.60 -19.94
C LEU A 318 28.64 -2.86 -19.31
N ALA A 319 29.10 -3.83 -20.12
CA ALA A 319 29.76 -5.03 -19.61
C ALA A 319 31.17 -4.71 -19.06
N PRO A 320 31.69 -5.51 -18.07
CA PRO A 320 30.91 -6.51 -17.33
C PRO A 320 29.87 -5.85 -16.41
N LEU A 321 28.78 -6.59 -16.15
CA LEU A 321 27.80 -6.24 -15.13
C LEU A 321 28.34 -6.60 -13.74
N ASP A 322 28.04 -5.78 -12.74
CA ASP A 322 28.39 -6.10 -11.35
C ASP A 322 27.39 -7.10 -10.76
N LEU A 323 26.11 -6.91 -11.03
CA LEU A 323 25.04 -7.68 -10.43
C LEU A 323 23.92 -7.97 -11.42
N ILE A 324 23.42 -9.19 -11.46
CA ILE A 324 22.17 -9.57 -12.11
C ILE A 324 21.16 -9.99 -11.05
N VAL A 325 19.94 -9.50 -11.15
CA VAL A 325 18.87 -9.78 -10.17
C VAL A 325 17.82 -10.70 -10.79
N TRP A 326 17.59 -11.83 -10.16
CA TRP A 326 16.50 -12.74 -10.47
C TRP A 326 15.27 -12.37 -9.62
N PRO A 327 14.07 -12.28 -10.20
CA PRO A 327 12.85 -11.99 -9.44
C PRO A 327 12.41 -13.15 -8.54
N GLU A 328 11.31 -12.95 -7.80
CA GLU A 328 10.75 -13.97 -6.89
C GLU A 328 10.13 -15.14 -7.67
N SER A 329 10.32 -16.36 -7.16
CA SER A 329 9.68 -17.61 -7.59
C SER A 329 10.05 -18.09 -9.02
N VAL A 330 11.11 -17.60 -9.62
CA VAL A 330 11.54 -17.98 -10.97
C VAL A 330 12.60 -19.09 -10.95
N ALA A 331 13.47 -19.13 -9.94
CA ALA A 331 14.38 -20.25 -9.79
C ALA A 331 13.60 -21.53 -9.42
N PRO A 332 14.02 -22.72 -9.88
CA PRO A 332 13.38 -23.98 -9.54
C PRO A 332 13.23 -24.18 -8.02
N SER A 333 12.20 -24.89 -7.59
CA SER A 333 11.92 -25.10 -6.16
C SER A 333 13.02 -25.90 -5.43
N ASP A 334 13.80 -26.69 -6.15
CA ASP A 334 14.92 -27.46 -5.67
C ASP A 334 16.29 -26.78 -5.91
N PHE A 335 16.32 -25.58 -6.44
CA PHE A 335 17.53 -24.85 -6.83
C PHE A 335 18.61 -24.86 -5.76
N VAL A 336 18.25 -24.61 -4.50
CA VAL A 336 19.20 -24.58 -3.37
C VAL A 336 19.75 -25.95 -2.99
N TRP A 337 19.00 -27.02 -3.30
CA TRP A 337 19.32 -28.40 -2.97
C TRP A 337 19.96 -29.17 -4.12
N SER A 338 19.78 -28.65 -5.34
CA SER A 338 20.30 -29.25 -6.56
C SER A 338 21.73 -28.74 -6.83
N LYS A 339 22.72 -29.56 -6.47
CA LYS A 339 24.13 -29.22 -6.74
C LYS A 339 24.37 -28.89 -8.23
N PRO A 340 23.86 -29.63 -9.23
CA PRO A 340 24.04 -29.28 -10.63
C PRO A 340 23.48 -27.91 -11.01
N GLN A 341 22.30 -27.52 -10.47
CA GLN A 341 21.68 -26.23 -10.78
C GLN A 341 22.48 -25.06 -10.18
N ILE A 342 22.99 -25.21 -8.97
CA ILE A 342 23.88 -24.21 -8.34
C ILE A 342 25.19 -24.09 -9.12
N GLU A 343 25.80 -25.22 -9.51
CA GLU A 343 27.05 -25.23 -10.30
C GLU A 343 26.90 -24.52 -11.65
N ARG A 344 25.73 -24.63 -12.29
CA ARG A 344 25.42 -23.89 -13.53
C ARG A 344 25.39 -22.37 -13.29
N ALA A 345 24.75 -21.92 -12.22
CA ALA A 345 24.76 -20.50 -11.87
C ALA A 345 26.17 -20.01 -11.51
N GLN A 346 26.96 -20.82 -10.79
CA GLN A 346 28.36 -20.52 -10.46
C GLN A 346 29.25 -20.42 -11.72
N ALA A 347 29.11 -21.37 -12.64
CA ALA A 347 29.83 -21.36 -13.92
C ALA A 347 29.50 -20.07 -14.72
N PHE A 348 28.23 -19.71 -14.80
CA PHE A 348 27.79 -18.49 -15.46
C PHE A 348 28.39 -17.23 -14.80
N THR A 349 28.34 -17.15 -13.46
CA THR A 349 28.91 -15.98 -12.75
C THR A 349 30.42 -15.86 -12.94
N ALA A 350 31.13 -16.97 -12.96
CA ALA A 350 32.58 -17.02 -13.21
C ALA A 350 32.92 -16.58 -14.64
N GLU A 351 32.22 -17.10 -15.66
CA GLU A 351 32.42 -16.80 -17.07
C GLU A 351 32.23 -15.30 -17.35
N HIS A 352 31.12 -14.72 -16.84
CA HIS A 352 30.75 -13.33 -17.10
C HIS A 352 31.28 -12.31 -16.06
N LYS A 353 32.01 -12.77 -15.05
CA LYS A 353 32.55 -11.95 -13.94
C LYS A 353 31.49 -11.09 -13.29
N THR A 354 30.31 -11.62 -13.09
CA THR A 354 29.13 -10.97 -12.52
C THR A 354 28.59 -11.76 -11.34
N SER A 355 27.91 -11.13 -10.39
CA SER A 355 27.18 -11.85 -9.35
C SER A 355 25.71 -11.97 -9.71
N ILE A 356 25.05 -13.02 -9.23
CA ILE A 356 23.59 -13.20 -9.32
C ILE A 356 23.00 -13.06 -7.93
N LEU A 357 22.02 -12.16 -7.74
CA LEU A 357 21.14 -12.16 -6.58
C LEU A 357 19.94 -13.05 -6.92
N ALA A 358 19.97 -14.27 -6.40
CA ALA A 358 18.93 -15.26 -6.62
C ALA A 358 17.90 -15.22 -5.48
N GLN A 359 16.62 -15.43 -5.80
CA GLN A 359 15.58 -15.77 -4.83
C GLN A 359 15.20 -17.24 -5.04
N ALA A 360 15.05 -17.98 -3.95
CA ALA A 360 14.70 -19.39 -3.96
C ALA A 360 13.88 -19.79 -2.73
N ILE A 361 13.48 -21.06 -2.69
CA ILE A 361 12.79 -21.66 -1.54
C ILE A 361 13.77 -22.55 -0.77
N GLU A 362 13.82 -22.40 0.54
CA GLU A 362 14.56 -23.22 1.46
C GLU A 362 13.60 -23.94 2.42
N PHE A 363 13.84 -25.21 2.71
CA PHE A 363 13.11 -25.95 3.73
C PHE A 363 13.88 -25.95 5.04
N ASP A 364 13.18 -26.00 6.17
CA ASP A 364 13.81 -26.27 7.45
C ASP A 364 14.33 -27.70 7.50
N GLU A 365 15.66 -27.88 7.52
CA GLU A 365 16.30 -29.18 7.44
C GLU A 365 15.95 -30.10 8.62
N ALA A 366 15.78 -29.54 9.82
CA ALA A 366 15.43 -30.31 11.00
C ALA A 366 13.99 -30.83 10.88
N GLU A 367 13.07 -29.95 10.43
CA GLU A 367 11.67 -30.32 10.21
C GLU A 367 11.50 -31.29 9.03
N VAL A 368 12.34 -31.19 7.99
CA VAL A 368 12.32 -32.16 6.87
C VAL A 368 12.65 -33.57 7.37
N LYS A 369 13.64 -33.69 8.25
CA LYS A 369 14.03 -35.00 8.85
C LYS A 369 12.92 -35.57 9.74
N GLU A 370 12.20 -34.72 10.46
CA GLU A 370 11.16 -35.13 11.40
C GLU A 370 9.79 -35.38 10.71
N LYS A 371 9.36 -34.47 9.79
CA LYS A 371 8.00 -34.41 9.26
C LYS A 371 7.93 -34.68 7.75
N GLY A 372 9.07 -34.81 7.09
CA GLY A 372 9.18 -34.87 5.63
C GLY A 372 8.97 -33.51 4.95
N LEU A 373 9.27 -33.44 3.66
CA LEU A 373 9.19 -32.19 2.87
C LEU A 373 7.82 -31.49 2.93
N ARG A 374 6.73 -32.24 2.94
CA ARG A 374 5.36 -31.66 2.96
C ARG A 374 4.98 -31.07 4.31
N GLY A 375 5.62 -31.49 5.39
CA GLY A 375 5.33 -31.01 6.74
C GLY A 375 6.33 -29.96 7.25
N ALA A 376 7.42 -29.73 6.53
CA ALA A 376 8.46 -28.79 6.92
C ALA A 376 8.09 -27.34 6.59
N THR A 377 8.52 -26.43 7.46
CA THR A 377 8.42 -24.99 7.22
C THR A 377 9.30 -24.61 6.03
N THR A 378 8.75 -23.81 5.13
CA THR A 378 9.48 -23.27 3.98
C THR A 378 9.86 -21.81 4.23
N TYR A 379 11.04 -21.40 3.77
CA TYR A 379 11.48 -20.01 3.80
C TYR A 379 11.69 -19.51 2.38
N SER A 380 11.15 -18.36 2.08
CA SER A 380 11.53 -17.60 0.89
C SER A 380 12.85 -16.90 1.20
N ILE A 381 13.90 -17.20 0.45
CA ILE A 381 15.26 -16.72 0.71
C ILE A 381 15.82 -15.93 -0.46
N SER A 382 16.76 -15.02 -0.16
CA SER A 382 17.57 -14.32 -1.15
C SER A 382 19.05 -14.44 -0.79
N PHE A 383 19.90 -14.67 -1.79
CA PHE A 383 21.35 -14.84 -1.59
C PHE A 383 22.13 -14.50 -2.88
N LEU A 384 23.40 -14.17 -2.70
CA LEU A 384 24.33 -13.90 -3.81
C LEU A 384 25.06 -15.18 -4.20
N VAL A 385 25.13 -15.42 -5.51
CA VAL A 385 26.10 -16.34 -6.14
C VAL A 385 27.17 -15.48 -6.78
N ARG A 386 28.45 -15.69 -6.40
CA ARG A 386 29.57 -14.83 -6.81
C ARG A 386 30.44 -15.47 -7.87
N PRO A 387 31.25 -14.65 -8.60
CA PRO A 387 32.19 -15.14 -9.61
C PRO A 387 33.24 -16.16 -9.11
N ASP A 388 33.58 -16.10 -7.83
CA ASP A 388 34.51 -17.06 -7.19
C ASP A 388 33.83 -18.37 -6.79
N GLY A 389 32.57 -18.57 -7.14
CA GLY A 389 31.77 -19.72 -6.79
C GLY A 389 31.21 -19.69 -5.35
N SER A 390 31.54 -18.66 -4.56
CA SER A 390 31.01 -18.54 -3.21
C SER A 390 29.54 -18.08 -3.19
N GLN A 391 28.85 -18.40 -2.12
CA GLN A 391 27.50 -17.90 -1.83
C GLN A 391 27.54 -16.99 -0.61
N SER A 392 26.67 -15.98 -0.58
CA SER A 392 26.48 -15.17 0.63
C SER A 392 25.70 -15.95 1.70
N SER A 393 25.60 -15.35 2.89
CA SER A 393 24.54 -15.71 3.85
C SER A 393 23.17 -15.59 3.18
N ARG A 394 22.18 -16.29 3.74
CA ARG A 394 20.80 -16.29 3.22
C ARG A 394 19.96 -15.29 3.98
N PHE A 395 19.36 -14.37 3.24
CA PHE A 395 18.32 -13.48 3.77
C PHE A 395 16.97 -14.18 3.66
N ARG A 396 16.18 -14.22 4.72
CA ARG A 396 14.83 -14.82 4.76
C ARG A 396 13.77 -13.73 4.76
N LYS A 397 12.70 -13.92 3.98
CA LYS A 397 11.53 -13.02 3.92
C LYS A 397 10.98 -12.71 5.30
N TRP A 398 10.72 -11.43 5.56
CA TRP A 398 10.27 -10.96 6.87
C TRP A 398 8.76 -11.01 7.05
N VAL A 399 8.02 -10.67 6.01
CA VAL A 399 6.56 -10.53 6.10
C VAL A 399 5.89 -11.36 5.01
N PRO A 400 5.43 -12.56 5.36
CA PRO A 400 4.59 -13.35 4.46
C PRO A 400 3.29 -12.61 4.12
N ILE A 401 2.83 -12.76 2.87
CA ILE A 401 1.58 -12.16 2.42
C ILE A 401 0.40 -12.78 3.18
N PRO A 402 -0.45 -11.94 3.84
CA PRO A 402 -1.63 -12.44 4.51
C PRO A 402 -2.57 -13.18 3.56
N PHE A 403 -3.09 -14.33 3.99
CA PHE A 403 -3.95 -15.26 3.25
C PHE A 403 -3.30 -15.98 2.03
N GLY A 404 -2.14 -15.52 1.55
CA GLY A 404 -1.38 -16.21 0.51
C GLY A 404 -0.31 -17.12 1.10
N GLU A 405 0.51 -16.57 2.00
CA GLU A 405 1.66 -17.25 2.62
C GLU A 405 1.49 -17.45 4.13
N SER A 406 0.55 -16.76 4.75
CA SER A 406 0.25 -16.87 6.18
C SER A 406 -1.24 -16.66 6.45
N VAL A 407 -1.74 -17.27 7.52
CA VAL A 407 -3.09 -17.01 8.00
C VAL A 407 -3.01 -16.01 9.16
N PRO A 408 -3.63 -14.82 9.03
CA PRO A 408 -3.66 -13.85 10.12
C PRO A 408 -4.27 -14.47 11.40
N LEU A 409 -3.66 -14.18 12.55
CA LEU A 409 -4.09 -14.66 13.86
C LEU A 409 -3.98 -16.18 14.08
N GLU A 410 -3.34 -16.96 13.18
CA GLU A 410 -3.23 -18.41 13.37
C GLU A 410 -2.41 -18.78 14.61
N ASN A 411 -1.45 -17.95 15.03
CA ASN A 411 -0.69 -18.17 16.26
C ASN A 411 -1.57 -18.04 17.52
N GLN A 412 -2.60 -17.21 17.49
CA GLN A 412 -3.57 -17.02 18.55
C GLN A 412 -4.74 -18.03 18.48
N PHE A 413 -5.12 -18.39 17.27
CA PHE A 413 -6.23 -19.28 16.96
C PHE A 413 -5.82 -20.33 15.93
N PRO A 414 -5.10 -21.41 16.32
CA PRO A 414 -4.59 -22.44 15.40
C PRO A 414 -5.67 -23.08 14.53
N TRP A 415 -6.88 -23.27 15.07
CA TRP A 415 -8.02 -23.80 14.33
C TRP A 415 -8.39 -22.96 13.10
N LEU A 416 -8.15 -21.64 13.14
CA LEU A 416 -8.43 -20.75 12.00
C LEU A 416 -7.47 -21.04 10.84
N GLY A 417 -6.19 -21.29 11.15
CA GLY A 417 -5.21 -21.71 10.16
C GLY A 417 -5.57 -23.05 9.51
N GLU A 418 -6.00 -24.03 10.30
CA GLU A 418 -6.43 -25.34 9.80
C GLU A 418 -7.67 -25.20 8.91
N LEU A 419 -8.68 -24.46 9.38
CA LEU A 419 -9.92 -24.23 8.63
C LEU A 419 -9.66 -23.57 7.27
N LEU A 420 -8.85 -22.52 7.25
CA LEU A 420 -8.58 -21.80 6.00
C LEU A 420 -7.73 -22.64 5.05
N ARG A 421 -6.71 -23.36 5.52
CA ARG A 421 -5.92 -24.28 4.68
C ARG A 421 -6.72 -25.43 4.12
N ALA A 422 -7.72 -25.93 4.85
CA ALA A 422 -8.61 -26.98 4.38
C ALA A 422 -9.55 -26.53 3.23
N HIS A 423 -9.87 -25.25 3.16
CA HIS A 423 -10.86 -24.71 2.22
C HIS A 423 -10.27 -23.76 1.17
N VAL A 424 -9.11 -23.16 1.44
CA VAL A 424 -8.38 -22.27 0.52
C VAL A 424 -7.09 -23.00 0.12
N GLY A 425 -7.13 -23.66 -1.02
CA GLY A 425 -6.17 -24.68 -1.42
C GLY A 425 -4.80 -24.15 -1.80
N ASN A 426 -4.09 -23.35 -1.12
CA ASN A 426 -2.65 -23.10 -1.33
C ASN A 426 -1.99 -22.16 -0.30
N THR A 427 -2.41 -22.20 0.94
CA THR A 427 -1.73 -21.47 2.01
C THR A 427 -0.58 -22.33 2.57
N SER A 428 0.61 -22.23 1.98
CA SER A 428 1.82 -22.82 2.54
C SER A 428 2.20 -22.09 3.83
N LYS A 429 2.77 -22.82 4.79
CA LYS A 429 3.32 -22.21 6.00
C LYS A 429 4.70 -21.66 5.68
N VAL A 430 4.80 -20.39 5.35
CA VAL A 430 6.07 -19.70 5.10
C VAL A 430 6.64 -19.19 6.42
N GLY A 431 7.87 -19.58 6.70
CA GLY A 431 8.61 -19.13 7.88
C GLY A 431 9.02 -17.66 7.78
N ILE A 432 9.17 -17.02 8.93
CA ILE A 432 9.47 -15.59 9.06
C ILE A 432 10.98 -15.41 9.30
N GLY A 433 11.62 -14.55 8.51
CA GLY A 433 12.98 -14.10 8.73
C GLY A 433 13.10 -13.15 9.92
N THR A 434 14.24 -13.19 10.59
CA THR A 434 14.52 -12.31 11.76
C THR A 434 15.72 -11.38 11.54
N SER A 435 16.58 -11.68 10.56
CA SER A 435 17.74 -10.85 10.23
C SER A 435 17.35 -9.70 9.30
N TYR A 436 17.88 -8.52 9.56
CA TYR A 436 17.79 -7.34 8.69
C TYR A 436 19.16 -6.97 8.09
N GLU A 437 20.16 -7.80 8.27
CA GLU A 437 21.49 -7.54 7.69
C GLU A 437 21.46 -7.60 6.17
N ALA A 438 22.04 -6.59 5.53
CA ALA A 438 22.24 -6.58 4.10
C ALA A 438 23.39 -7.52 3.70
N LEU A 439 23.23 -8.16 2.55
CA LEU A 439 24.22 -9.10 2.02
C LEU A 439 25.47 -8.33 1.53
N ALA A 440 26.64 -8.72 2.02
CA ALA A 440 27.89 -8.13 1.55
C ALA A 440 28.14 -8.51 0.09
N TYR A 441 28.15 -7.50 -0.80
CA TYR A 441 28.58 -7.66 -2.19
C TYR A 441 30.09 -7.41 -2.29
N THR A 442 30.57 -6.27 -1.79
CA THR A 442 31.96 -6.00 -1.45
C THR A 442 32.04 -5.62 0.02
N PRO A 443 33.22 -5.42 0.61
CA PRO A 443 33.34 -4.92 1.98
C PRO A 443 32.57 -3.61 2.23
N GLU A 444 32.55 -2.72 1.23
CA GLU A 444 31.96 -1.37 1.35
C GLU A 444 30.54 -1.28 0.78
N PHE A 445 30.13 -2.24 -0.06
CA PHE A 445 28.83 -2.20 -0.76
C PHE A 445 27.97 -3.41 -0.37
N ARG A 446 26.81 -3.14 0.18
CA ARG A 446 25.87 -4.18 0.65
C ARG A 446 24.53 -4.08 -0.07
N VAL A 447 24.05 -5.21 -0.52
CA VAL A 447 22.73 -5.35 -1.15
C VAL A 447 21.72 -5.80 -0.10
N ALA A 448 20.65 -5.06 0.06
CA ALA A 448 19.58 -5.37 0.99
C ALA A 448 18.38 -5.95 0.24
N PRO A 449 18.17 -7.27 0.29
CA PRO A 449 17.00 -7.87 -0.32
C PRO A 449 15.72 -7.48 0.41
N LEU A 450 14.67 -7.28 -0.38
CA LEU A 450 13.30 -7.13 0.07
C LEU A 450 12.49 -8.10 -0.78
N ILE A 451 11.93 -9.13 -0.18
CA ILE A 451 11.21 -10.15 -0.94
C ILE A 451 9.74 -9.76 -1.01
N CYS A 452 9.28 -9.39 -2.21
CA CYS A 452 7.90 -9.06 -2.53
C CYS A 452 7.26 -8.08 -1.53
N PHE A 453 6.39 -8.56 -0.65
CA PHE A 453 5.62 -7.77 0.33
C PHE A 453 6.51 -7.01 1.34
N ASP A 454 7.73 -7.44 1.57
CA ASP A 454 8.69 -6.74 2.45
C ASP A 454 8.90 -5.28 2.04
N ALA A 455 8.85 -4.99 0.71
CA ALA A 455 9.12 -3.66 0.19
C ALA A 455 8.02 -2.63 0.45
N ILE A 456 6.80 -3.04 0.76
CA ILE A 456 5.73 -2.08 1.02
C ILE A 456 5.67 -1.61 2.46
N LEU A 457 6.32 -2.33 3.38
CA LEU A 457 6.32 -2.04 4.80
C LEU A 457 7.56 -1.22 5.21
N PRO A 458 7.41 -0.16 6.02
CA PRO A 458 8.53 0.76 6.30
C PRO A 458 9.57 0.19 7.27
N ARG A 459 9.22 -0.80 8.09
CA ARG A 459 10.06 -1.25 9.21
C ARG A 459 11.35 -1.91 8.75
N LEU A 460 11.26 -2.90 7.88
CA LEU A 460 12.43 -3.66 7.42
C LEU A 460 13.42 -2.80 6.63
N PRO A 461 13.02 -2.04 5.57
CA PRO A 461 13.95 -1.16 4.86
C PRO A 461 14.65 -0.16 5.77
N ARG A 462 13.93 0.35 6.78
CA ARG A 462 14.53 1.26 7.77
C ARG A 462 15.61 0.58 8.61
N LEU A 463 15.38 -0.63 9.09
CA LEU A 463 16.37 -1.40 9.85
C LEU A 463 17.58 -1.74 8.97
N GLN A 464 17.33 -2.19 7.74
CA GLN A 464 18.40 -2.48 6.77
C GLN A 464 19.25 -1.25 6.45
N ALA A 465 18.63 -0.07 6.30
CA ALA A 465 19.36 1.16 6.03
C ALA A 465 20.16 1.66 7.22
N LYS A 466 19.61 1.58 8.45
CA LYS A 466 20.23 2.16 9.65
C LYS A 466 21.21 1.22 10.35
N GLU A 467 20.90 -0.05 10.41
CA GLU A 467 21.61 -1.03 11.21
C GLU A 467 22.20 -2.16 10.36
N GLY A 468 21.51 -2.55 9.26
CA GLY A 468 21.93 -3.61 8.35
C GLY A 468 23.01 -3.21 7.33
N GLY A 469 23.37 -1.92 7.25
CA GLY A 469 24.41 -1.42 6.36
C GLY A 469 24.02 -1.38 4.88
N ALA A 470 22.73 -1.31 4.55
CA ALA A 470 22.26 -1.30 3.16
C ALA A 470 22.81 -0.15 2.33
N SER A 471 23.42 -0.46 1.20
CA SER A 471 23.82 0.50 0.16
C SER A 471 22.77 0.58 -0.95
N LEU A 472 22.19 -0.56 -1.34
CA LEU A 472 21.18 -0.71 -2.38
C LEU A 472 20.05 -1.59 -1.88
N PHE A 473 18.81 -1.18 -2.05
CA PHE A 473 17.64 -2.04 -1.89
C PHE A 473 17.35 -2.80 -3.19
N VAL A 474 17.03 -4.07 -3.06
CA VAL A 474 16.58 -4.88 -4.20
C VAL A 474 15.29 -5.59 -3.83
N ASN A 475 14.19 -5.16 -4.42
CA ASN A 475 12.92 -5.86 -4.29
C ASN A 475 12.80 -6.93 -5.38
N GLN A 476 12.76 -8.19 -4.96
CA GLN A 476 12.50 -9.36 -5.79
C GLN A 476 11.03 -9.73 -5.63
N ALA A 477 10.23 -9.54 -6.68
CA ALA A 477 8.78 -9.68 -6.62
C ALA A 477 8.22 -10.57 -7.73
N ASN A 478 6.99 -11.04 -7.52
CA ASN A 478 6.24 -11.75 -8.53
C ASN A 478 4.79 -11.29 -8.51
N PHE A 479 4.37 -10.61 -9.59
CA PHE A 479 3.02 -10.07 -9.70
C PHE A 479 2.05 -10.94 -10.50
N VAL A 480 2.50 -12.12 -10.95
CA VAL A 480 1.61 -13.08 -11.66
C VAL A 480 0.34 -13.38 -10.87
N TRP A 481 0.47 -13.43 -9.52
CA TRP A 481 -0.65 -13.66 -8.59
C TRP A 481 -1.75 -12.60 -8.65
N MET A 482 -1.40 -11.40 -9.10
CA MET A 482 -2.30 -10.24 -9.11
C MET A 482 -2.97 -10.03 -10.47
N GLY A 483 -2.69 -10.92 -11.44
CA GLY A 483 -3.25 -10.85 -12.79
C GLY A 483 -2.97 -9.51 -13.48
N ARG A 484 -3.86 -9.12 -14.38
CA ARG A 484 -3.78 -7.82 -15.08
C ARG A 484 -4.44 -6.70 -14.28
N SER A 485 -4.05 -6.54 -13.02
CA SER A 485 -4.62 -5.54 -12.13
C SER A 485 -3.66 -4.36 -11.89
N ASN A 486 -4.15 -3.34 -11.17
CA ASN A 486 -3.34 -2.20 -10.76
C ASN A 486 -2.42 -2.48 -9.56
N ALA A 487 -2.50 -3.66 -8.96
CA ALA A 487 -1.74 -4.02 -7.77
C ALA A 487 -0.23 -3.85 -7.95
N GLY A 488 0.33 -4.28 -9.10
CA GLY A 488 1.76 -4.09 -9.39
C GLY A 488 2.18 -2.62 -9.39
N SER A 489 1.32 -1.72 -9.89
CA SER A 489 1.57 -0.27 -9.84
C SER A 489 1.51 0.27 -8.41
N GLU A 490 0.54 -0.19 -7.59
CA GLU A 490 0.45 0.20 -6.18
C GLU A 490 1.68 -0.27 -5.40
N PHE A 491 2.12 -1.49 -5.60
CA PHE A 491 3.32 -2.04 -4.97
C PHE A 491 4.58 -1.26 -5.36
N ARG A 492 4.75 -0.96 -6.65
CA ARG A 492 5.89 -0.18 -7.14
C ARG A 492 5.97 1.19 -6.47
N GLU A 493 4.86 1.91 -6.37
CA GLU A 493 4.85 3.22 -5.74
C GLU A 493 5.12 3.15 -4.23
N LEU A 494 4.59 2.15 -3.54
CA LEU A 494 4.89 1.95 -2.12
C LEU A 494 6.35 1.56 -1.89
N ALA A 495 6.92 0.70 -2.73
CA ALA A 495 8.34 0.35 -2.69
C ALA A 495 9.23 1.59 -2.93
N ARG A 496 8.84 2.45 -3.88
CA ARG A 496 9.54 3.71 -4.17
C ARG A 496 9.62 4.64 -2.94
N TYR A 497 8.57 4.72 -2.12
CA TYR A 497 8.62 5.45 -0.86
C TYR A 497 9.69 4.91 0.09
N ARG A 498 9.97 3.61 0.09
CA ARG A 498 11.05 3.01 0.92
C ARG A 498 12.42 3.52 0.51
N ALA A 499 12.64 3.69 -0.79
CA ALA A 499 13.87 4.29 -1.32
C ALA A 499 14.04 5.73 -0.82
N ILE A 500 12.99 6.56 -0.97
CA ILE A 500 13.00 7.98 -0.59
C ILE A 500 13.17 8.15 0.92
N GLU A 501 12.41 7.41 1.74
CA GLU A 501 12.47 7.47 3.21
C GLU A 501 13.85 7.17 3.78
N ASN A 502 14.60 6.31 3.10
CA ASN A 502 15.88 5.81 3.59
C ASN A 502 17.08 6.38 2.82
N GLY A 503 16.85 7.21 1.79
CA GLY A 503 17.91 7.78 0.96
C GLY A 503 18.78 6.70 0.31
N ARG A 504 18.15 5.66 -0.26
CA ARG A 504 18.82 4.55 -0.94
C ARG A 504 18.22 4.34 -2.31
N SER A 505 19.08 3.97 -3.27
CA SER A 505 18.58 3.47 -4.55
C SER A 505 17.84 2.16 -4.36
N MET A 506 16.83 1.90 -5.20
CA MET A 506 16.08 0.66 -5.19
C MET A 506 15.89 0.12 -6.59
N ILE A 507 16.09 -1.18 -6.74
CA ILE A 507 15.74 -1.95 -7.92
C ILE A 507 14.51 -2.79 -7.56
N LEU A 508 13.51 -2.77 -8.44
CA LEU A 508 12.37 -3.68 -8.38
C LEU A 508 12.49 -4.64 -9.57
N ALA A 509 12.84 -5.88 -9.27
CA ALA A 509 12.88 -6.98 -10.23
C ALA A 509 11.62 -7.82 -10.05
N ALA A 510 10.75 -7.81 -11.05
CA ALA A 510 9.51 -8.57 -11.03
C ALA A 510 9.46 -9.59 -12.16
N ASN A 511 8.83 -10.74 -11.93
CA ASN A 511 8.64 -11.75 -12.95
C ASN A 511 7.72 -11.26 -14.08
N THR A 512 6.67 -10.49 -13.73
CA THR A 512 5.67 -9.94 -14.68
C THR A 512 5.41 -8.48 -14.40
#